data_be4a7d152fe976e1db871eb1980d996d
#
_entry.id   be4a7d152fe976e1db871eb1980d996d
#
_cell.length_a   1.000
_cell.length_b   1.000
_cell.length_c   1.000
_cell.angle_alpha   90.00
_cell.angle_beta   90.00
_cell.angle_gamma   90.00
#
_symmetry.space_group_name_H-M   'P 1'
#
loop_
_entity.id
_entity.type
_entity.pdbx_description
1 polymer ?
#
loop_
_entity_poly.entity_id
_entity_poly.type
_entity_poly.pdbx_seq_one_letter_code
_entity_poly.pdbx_strand_id
1 'polypeptide(L)'
;MCGGTGSRLEAGFTMIELIVILSIIAILMGIAVPMYNHSIQQARERALRADLTMLNRLIVRYTLDKQKAPQSLDDLKTAGYLEKIPDDPMTGEPNWEVEQDEYLLSLQQQDPGITGVHSASNAISSTGEAYSSW
;
A
#
# COMPACT_ATOMS: atom_id res chain seq x y z
N MET A 1 30.82 -62.13 -21.93
CA MET A 1 29.61 -61.40 -21.56
C MET A 1 29.80 -60.90 -20.13
N CYS A 2 30.28 -59.68 -19.98
CA CYS A 2 30.46 -59.05 -18.68
C CYS A 2 29.35 -58.01 -18.51
N GLY A 3 28.34 -58.37 -17.70
CA GLY A 3 27.34 -57.39 -17.26
C GLY A 3 27.90 -56.60 -16.10
N GLY A 4 28.38 -55.41 -16.40
CA GLY A 4 28.80 -54.42 -15.39
C GLY A 4 27.55 -53.74 -14.82
N THR A 5 27.06 -54.27 -13.69
CA THR A 5 26.07 -53.53 -12.86
C THR A 5 26.80 -52.39 -12.19
N GLY A 6 26.72 -51.22 -12.77
CA GLY A 6 27.12 -49.98 -12.12
C GLY A 6 26.21 -49.73 -10.92
N SER A 7 26.63 -50.09 -9.73
CA SER A 7 26.03 -49.67 -8.47
C SER A 7 26.15 -48.14 -8.39
N ARG A 8 25.06 -47.45 -8.65
CA ARG A 8 24.94 -46.05 -8.25
C ARG A 8 25.09 -46.01 -6.72
N LEU A 9 26.22 -45.47 -6.29
CA LEU A 9 26.37 -45.08 -4.90
C LEU A 9 25.34 -44.04 -4.59
N GLU A 10 24.21 -44.44 -4.04
CA GLU A 10 23.30 -43.51 -3.40
C GLU A 10 24.04 -42.94 -2.17
N ALA A 11 24.65 -41.79 -2.37
CA ALA A 11 25.21 -41.02 -1.28
C ALA A 11 24.05 -40.50 -0.41
N GLY A 12 23.70 -41.25 0.62
CA GLY A 12 22.77 -40.79 1.64
C GLY A 12 23.36 -39.62 2.41
N PHE A 13 22.53 -38.63 2.73
CA PHE A 13 22.93 -37.52 3.60
C PHE A 13 23.29 -38.02 5.01
N THR A 14 24.34 -37.46 5.59
CA THR A 14 24.67 -37.73 6.97
C THR A 14 23.83 -36.85 7.90
N MET A 15 23.56 -37.34 9.14
CA MET A 15 22.82 -36.57 10.14
C MET A 15 23.48 -35.20 10.41
N ILE A 16 24.81 -35.16 10.43
CA ILE A 16 25.55 -33.91 10.66
C ILE A 16 25.41 -32.94 9.50
N GLU A 17 25.38 -33.44 8.25
CA GLU A 17 25.18 -32.62 7.06
C GLU A 17 23.80 -31.96 7.08
N LEU A 18 22.77 -32.70 7.48
CA LEU A 18 21.42 -32.16 7.64
C LEU A 18 21.36 -31.06 8.70
N ILE A 19 21.98 -31.26 9.85
CA ILE A 19 22.01 -30.26 10.93
C ILE A 19 22.74 -29.00 10.48
N VAL A 20 23.85 -29.14 9.77
CA VAL A 20 24.57 -27.97 9.22
C VAL A 20 23.75 -27.19 8.24
N ILE A 21 23.08 -27.87 7.31
CA ILE A 21 22.17 -27.20 6.31
C ILE A 21 21.05 -26.46 7.01
N LEU A 22 20.38 -27.11 7.97
CA LEU A 22 19.30 -26.48 8.74
C LEU A 22 19.77 -25.27 9.54
N SER A 23 20.99 -25.35 10.12
CA SER A 23 21.61 -24.25 10.85
C SER A 23 21.88 -23.04 9.96
N ILE A 24 22.39 -23.26 8.75
CA ILE A 24 22.64 -22.19 7.76
C ILE A 24 21.32 -21.55 7.34
N ILE A 25 20.30 -22.36 7.04
CA ILE A 25 18.96 -21.83 6.65
C ILE A 25 18.37 -21.00 7.79
N ALA A 26 18.45 -21.46 9.03
CA ALA A 26 17.94 -20.75 10.21
C ALA A 26 18.61 -19.37 10.39
N ILE A 27 19.92 -19.30 10.19
CA ILE A 27 20.67 -18.04 10.28
C ILE A 27 20.25 -17.08 9.16
N LEU A 28 20.15 -17.57 7.92
CA LEU A 28 19.74 -16.75 6.78
C LEU A 28 18.31 -16.24 6.94
N MET A 29 17.39 -17.06 7.41
CA MET A 29 16.01 -16.64 7.69
C MET A 29 15.93 -15.59 8.79
N GLY A 30 16.76 -15.69 9.83
CA GLY A 30 16.81 -14.69 10.90
C GLY A 30 17.17 -13.28 10.44
N ILE A 31 17.88 -13.15 9.33
CA ILE A 31 18.24 -11.86 8.73
C ILE A 31 17.20 -11.44 7.67
N ALA A 32 16.72 -12.39 6.86
CA ALA A 32 15.85 -12.10 5.73
C ALA A 32 14.45 -11.62 6.14
N VAL A 33 13.86 -12.20 7.19
CA VAL A 33 12.50 -11.90 7.62
C VAL A 33 12.30 -10.43 8.05
N PRO A 34 13.12 -9.84 8.95
CA PRO A 34 12.94 -8.45 9.34
C PRO A 34 13.16 -7.47 8.18
N MET A 35 14.10 -7.77 7.30
CA MET A 35 14.37 -6.94 6.12
C MET A 35 13.19 -6.96 5.14
N TYR A 36 12.53 -8.08 4.99
CA TYR A 36 11.35 -8.24 4.13
C TYR A 36 10.15 -7.41 4.65
N ASN A 37 9.87 -7.48 5.94
CA ASN A 37 8.77 -6.71 6.55
C ASN A 37 8.95 -5.20 6.39
N HIS A 38 10.17 -4.70 6.56
CA HIS A 38 10.48 -3.29 6.35
C HIS A 38 10.27 -2.87 4.88
N SER A 39 10.66 -3.73 3.94
CA SER A 39 10.45 -3.46 2.50
C SER A 39 8.98 -3.39 2.12
N ILE A 40 8.14 -4.26 2.70
CA ILE A 40 6.67 -4.23 2.48
C ILE A 40 6.07 -2.95 3.04
N GLN A 41 6.45 -2.54 4.25
CA GLN A 41 5.96 -1.31 4.84
C GLN A 41 6.28 -0.10 3.95
N GLN A 42 7.54 0.03 3.51
CA GLN A 42 7.93 1.11 2.60
C GLN A 42 7.17 1.08 1.28
N ALA A 43 6.90 -0.11 0.73
CA ALA A 43 6.12 -0.23 -0.51
C ALA A 43 4.68 0.27 -0.32
N ARG A 44 4.03 -0.08 0.80
CA ARG A 44 2.68 0.40 1.15
C ARG A 44 2.66 1.92 1.38
N GLU A 45 3.67 2.47 2.05
CA GLU A 45 3.79 3.92 2.27
C GLU A 45 3.94 4.69 0.95
N ARG A 46 4.69 4.16 -0.01
CA ARG A 46 4.81 4.75 -1.34
C ARG A 46 3.50 4.70 -2.12
N ALA A 47 2.79 3.57 -2.04
CA ALA A 47 1.48 3.42 -2.65
C ALA A 47 0.48 4.41 -2.04
N LEU A 48 0.43 4.53 -0.71
CA LEU A 48 -0.43 5.48 -0.01
C LEU A 48 -0.18 6.92 -0.47
N ARG A 49 1.07 7.36 -0.54
CA ARG A 49 1.42 8.71 -1.02
C ARG A 49 1.01 8.94 -2.47
N ALA A 50 1.15 7.93 -3.31
CA ALA A 50 0.71 8.02 -4.71
C ALA A 50 -0.80 8.17 -4.81
N ASP A 51 -1.57 7.38 -4.06
CA ASP A 51 -3.03 7.42 -4.04
C ASP A 51 -3.55 8.74 -3.46
N LEU A 52 -2.98 9.23 -2.35
CA LEU A 52 -3.31 10.54 -1.78
C LEU A 52 -3.04 11.67 -2.78
N THR A 53 -1.89 11.65 -3.44
CA THR A 53 -1.54 12.65 -4.45
C THR A 53 -2.50 12.62 -5.62
N MET A 54 -2.88 11.43 -6.08
CA MET A 54 -3.83 11.25 -7.17
C MET A 54 -5.21 11.77 -6.78
N LEU A 55 -5.77 11.35 -5.65
CA LEU A 55 -7.10 11.77 -5.18
C LEU A 55 -7.17 13.28 -4.97
N ASN A 56 -6.19 13.88 -4.31
CA ASN A 56 -6.14 15.32 -4.09
C ASN A 56 -6.07 16.11 -5.41
N ARG A 57 -5.31 15.64 -6.40
CA ARG A 57 -5.28 16.25 -7.75
C ARG A 57 -6.64 16.15 -8.45
N LEU A 58 -7.34 15.03 -8.32
CA LEU A 58 -8.65 14.84 -8.93
C LEU A 58 -9.70 15.74 -8.28
N ILE A 59 -9.65 15.92 -6.96
CA ILE A 59 -10.52 16.86 -6.23
C ILE A 59 -10.31 18.29 -6.74
N VAL A 60 -9.07 18.75 -6.84
CA VAL A 60 -8.73 20.07 -7.36
C VAL A 60 -9.22 20.24 -8.80
N ARG A 61 -8.97 19.24 -9.65
CA ARG A 61 -9.40 19.27 -11.05
C ARG A 61 -10.91 19.33 -11.19
N TYR A 62 -11.63 18.50 -10.42
CA TYR A 62 -13.09 18.52 -10.36
C TYR A 62 -13.60 19.93 -9.96
N THR A 63 -13.01 20.50 -8.91
CA THR A 63 -13.38 21.83 -8.41
C THR A 63 -13.16 22.92 -9.46
N LEU A 64 -12.06 22.86 -10.20
CA LEU A 64 -11.78 23.82 -11.27
C LEU A 64 -12.76 23.66 -12.46
N ASP A 65 -13.03 22.44 -12.87
CA ASP A 65 -13.89 22.14 -14.02
C ASP A 65 -15.39 22.42 -13.72
N LYS A 66 -15.83 22.09 -12.51
CA LYS A 66 -17.24 22.22 -12.10
C LYS A 66 -17.55 23.52 -11.35
N GLN A 67 -16.53 24.31 -11.00
CA GLN A 67 -16.63 25.53 -10.17
C GLN A 67 -17.32 25.30 -8.82
N LYS A 68 -17.23 24.06 -8.32
CA LYS A 68 -17.70 23.64 -6.99
C LYS A 68 -16.91 22.42 -6.53
N ALA A 69 -16.68 22.31 -5.23
CA ALA A 69 -16.02 21.13 -4.65
C ALA A 69 -16.95 19.91 -4.69
N PRO A 70 -16.42 18.68 -4.84
CA PRO A 70 -17.20 17.46 -4.75
C PRO A 70 -17.75 17.29 -3.33
N GLN A 71 -18.95 16.72 -3.21
CA GLN A 71 -19.57 16.44 -1.91
C GLN A 71 -19.14 15.07 -1.36
N SER A 72 -18.73 14.18 -2.25
CA SER A 72 -18.25 12.85 -1.94
C SER A 72 -17.16 12.41 -2.94
N LEU A 73 -16.38 11.40 -2.59
CA LEU A 73 -15.45 10.77 -3.53
C LEU A 73 -16.17 10.06 -4.69
N ASP A 74 -17.43 9.65 -4.47
CA ASP A 74 -18.28 9.07 -5.51
C ASP A 74 -18.62 10.07 -6.61
N ASP A 75 -18.65 11.36 -6.32
CA ASP A 75 -18.85 12.40 -7.32
C ASP A 75 -17.75 12.42 -8.38
N LEU A 76 -16.50 12.14 -7.97
CA LEU A 76 -15.38 11.99 -8.89
C LEU A 76 -15.56 10.80 -9.83
N LYS A 77 -16.10 9.70 -9.32
CA LYS A 77 -16.39 8.51 -10.10
C LYS A 77 -17.56 8.78 -11.08
N THR A 78 -18.64 9.35 -10.59
CA THR A 78 -19.84 9.65 -11.40
C THR A 78 -19.54 10.66 -12.51
N ALA A 79 -18.67 11.62 -12.25
CA ALA A 79 -18.24 12.61 -13.23
C ALA A 79 -17.16 12.09 -14.21
N GLY A 80 -16.68 10.85 -14.05
CA GLY A 80 -15.71 10.21 -14.94
C GLY A 80 -14.25 10.59 -14.72
N TYR A 81 -13.91 11.24 -13.60
CA TYR A 81 -12.51 11.54 -13.23
C TYR A 81 -11.80 10.33 -12.67
N LEU A 82 -12.54 9.38 -12.11
CA LEU A 82 -12.02 8.18 -11.47
C LEU A 82 -12.90 6.99 -11.85
N GLU A 83 -12.29 5.90 -12.25
CA GLU A 83 -13.02 4.67 -12.59
C GLU A 83 -13.46 3.93 -11.33
N LYS A 84 -12.55 3.82 -10.35
CA LYS A 84 -12.79 3.19 -9.05
C LYS A 84 -12.03 3.98 -7.99
N ILE A 85 -12.65 4.17 -6.81
CA ILE A 85 -11.94 4.69 -5.63
C ILE A 85 -10.91 3.63 -5.21
N PRO A 86 -9.62 3.96 -5.12
CA PRO A 86 -8.60 3.01 -4.70
C PRO A 86 -8.80 2.60 -3.24
N ASP A 87 -8.36 1.39 -2.92
CA ASP A 87 -8.33 0.92 -1.54
C ASP A 87 -7.12 1.54 -0.82
N ASP A 88 -7.30 2.00 0.42
CA ASP A 88 -6.19 2.50 1.25
C ASP A 88 -5.21 1.34 1.52
N PRO A 89 -3.91 1.44 1.13
CA PRO A 89 -2.93 0.38 1.33
C PRO A 89 -2.71 0.00 2.80
N MET A 90 -3.09 0.89 3.74
CA MET A 90 -2.92 0.66 5.18
C MET A 90 -4.10 -0.07 5.80
N THR A 91 -5.32 0.18 5.34
CA THR A 91 -6.54 -0.45 5.86
C THR A 91 -7.04 -1.59 4.99
N GLY A 92 -6.71 -1.58 3.69
CA GLY A 92 -7.20 -2.55 2.69
C GLY A 92 -8.63 -2.28 2.23
N GLU A 93 -9.20 -1.14 2.58
CA GLU A 93 -10.57 -0.73 2.25
C GLU A 93 -10.58 0.70 1.67
N PRO A 94 -11.58 1.08 0.86
CA PRO A 94 -11.69 2.43 0.30
C PRO A 94 -12.31 3.42 1.32
N ASN A 95 -11.81 3.41 2.55
CA ASN A 95 -12.33 4.15 3.70
C ASN A 95 -11.55 5.44 3.97
N TRP A 96 -11.28 6.21 2.92
CA TRP A 96 -10.58 7.48 3.02
C TRP A 96 -11.29 8.47 3.94
N GLU A 97 -10.55 9.15 4.82
CA GLU A 97 -11.05 10.29 5.56
C GLU A 97 -11.02 11.54 4.68
N VAL A 98 -12.15 12.24 4.63
CA VAL A 98 -12.29 13.43 3.80
C VAL A 98 -12.15 14.69 4.65
N GLU A 99 -11.35 15.63 4.16
CA GLU A 99 -11.26 16.96 4.72
C GLU A 99 -12.27 17.87 4.02
N GLN A 100 -13.07 18.58 4.80
CA GLN A 100 -14.05 19.56 4.32
C GLN A 100 -13.72 20.93 4.87
N ASP A 101 -13.58 21.91 3.98
CA ASP A 101 -13.41 23.30 4.38
C ASP A 101 -14.77 23.99 4.52
N GLU A 102 -14.92 24.76 5.58
CA GLU A 102 -16.09 25.65 5.78
C GLU A 102 -16.15 26.78 4.75
N TYR A 103 -15.04 27.04 4.07
CA TYR A 103 -14.95 28.11 3.07
C TYR A 103 -15.45 27.62 1.71
N LEU A 104 -16.38 28.39 1.14
CA LEU A 104 -16.86 28.16 -0.22
C LEU A 104 -15.74 28.54 -1.21
N LEU A 105 -15.34 27.59 -2.05
CA LEU A 105 -14.29 27.79 -3.05
C LEU A 105 -14.79 28.64 -4.25
N SER A 106 -16.11 28.82 -4.40
CA SER A 106 -16.70 29.67 -5.43
C SER A 106 -18.01 30.30 -4.98
N LEU A 107 -18.40 31.42 -5.60
CA LEU A 107 -19.68 32.09 -5.36
C LEU A 107 -20.90 31.25 -5.77
N GLN A 108 -20.69 30.19 -6.52
CA GLN A 108 -21.76 29.27 -6.98
C GLN A 108 -21.90 28.03 -6.08
N GLN A 109 -20.97 27.84 -5.16
CA GLN A 109 -21.01 26.75 -4.20
C GLN A 109 -21.92 27.15 -3.03
N GLN A 110 -22.95 26.34 -2.78
CA GLN A 110 -23.90 26.57 -1.68
C GLN A 110 -23.53 25.81 -0.41
N ASP A 111 -22.85 24.68 -0.58
CA ASP A 111 -22.43 23.80 0.53
C ASP A 111 -20.91 23.59 0.52
N PRO A 112 -20.27 23.48 1.70
CA PRO A 112 -18.88 23.08 1.79
C PRO A 112 -18.68 21.71 1.12
N GLY A 113 -17.56 21.52 0.47
CA GLY A 113 -17.22 20.28 -0.20
C GLY A 113 -15.87 19.74 0.25
N ILE A 114 -15.49 18.60 -0.30
CA ILE A 114 -14.21 17.96 0.01
C ILE A 114 -13.09 18.77 -0.61
N THR A 115 -12.10 19.12 0.21
CA THR A 115 -10.88 19.83 -0.18
C THR A 115 -9.65 18.94 -0.19
N GLY A 116 -9.68 17.86 0.57
CA GLY A 116 -8.59 16.89 0.68
C GLY A 116 -9.04 15.54 1.19
N VAL A 117 -8.13 14.58 1.15
CA VAL A 117 -8.31 13.24 1.71
C VAL A 117 -7.07 12.81 2.47
N HIS A 118 -7.28 12.02 3.51
CA HIS A 118 -6.27 11.41 4.35
C HIS A 118 -6.51 9.91 4.50
N SER A 119 -5.49 9.17 4.93
CA SER A 119 -5.67 7.76 5.30
C SER A 119 -6.52 7.63 6.57
N ALA A 120 -7.39 6.64 6.63
CA ALA A 120 -8.14 6.30 7.84
C ALA A 120 -7.30 5.55 8.89
N SER A 121 -6.05 5.20 8.58
CA SER A 121 -5.15 4.47 9.48
C SER A 121 -4.45 5.40 10.46
N ASN A 122 -4.60 5.11 11.76
CA ASN A 122 -3.85 5.78 12.83
C ASN A 122 -2.51 5.09 13.17
N ALA A 123 -2.11 4.09 12.40
CA ALA A 123 -0.82 3.43 12.60
C ALA A 123 0.33 4.40 12.31
N ILE A 124 1.47 4.13 12.95
CA ILE A 124 2.66 4.97 12.83
C ILE A 124 3.48 4.55 11.62
N SER A 125 3.86 5.52 10.82
CA SER A 125 4.71 5.34 9.64
C SER A 125 6.17 5.07 10.01
N SER A 126 6.97 4.73 9.00
CA SER A 126 8.42 4.58 9.15
C SER A 126 9.12 5.88 9.58
N THR A 127 8.48 7.04 9.40
CA THR A 127 8.98 8.36 9.81
C THR A 127 8.52 8.79 11.19
N GLY A 128 7.66 8.02 11.85
CA GLY A 128 7.14 8.29 13.19
C GLY A 128 5.86 9.12 13.23
N GLU A 129 5.27 9.44 12.10
CA GLU A 129 3.99 10.15 11.98
C GLU A 129 2.84 9.16 11.75
N ALA A 130 1.63 9.50 12.20
CA ALA A 130 0.45 8.71 11.89
C ALA A 130 0.07 8.85 10.42
N TYR A 131 -0.36 7.76 9.78
CA TYR A 131 -0.81 7.82 8.38
C TYR A 131 -2.03 8.73 8.18
N SER A 132 -2.87 8.89 9.20
CA SER A 132 -3.99 9.84 9.19
C SER A 132 -3.61 11.31 9.11
N SER A 133 -2.32 11.62 9.28
CA SER A 133 -1.79 12.99 9.11
C SER A 133 -1.16 13.25 7.73
N TRP A 134 -1.20 12.26 6.85
CA TRP A 134 -0.61 12.36 5.51
C TRP A 134 -1.58 12.88 4.48
#